data_2923c96235a0c17ea22a4d846bb0f208
#
_entry.id   2923c96235a0c17ea22a4d846bb0f208
#
_cell.length_a   1.000
_cell.length_b   1.000
_cell.length_c   1.000
_cell.angle_alpha   90.00
_cell.angle_beta   90.00
_cell.angle_gamma   90.00
#
_symmetry.space_group_name_H-M   'P 1'
#
loop_
_entity.id
_entity.type
_entity.pdbx_description
1 polymer ?
#
loop_
_entity_poly.entity_id
_entity_poly.type
_entity_poly.pdbx_seq_one_letter_code
_entity_poly.pdbx_strand_id
1 'polypeptide(L)'
;MRKKLSLIAVAATATLLLAACSTGGNDTTDDTAGGGETSTAPYEVATDVSLEGSPTFDAMVTADQVRIGVKEDQPGLGFLDAATGERTGFDLEIARWVAASLGFSEDKIEFIAIPSANRESAIVNGDVDYYVGTYSITDKRKTQIDFAGPYFITGQGILVAASDDTIKSEDDLVGKTVCSATGSTPIQNIRDNYPGVDTEEFETYSLCVDALNDGQVDAVTTDQAILIGYAAQDPDNLKVVGEPFSVEQYGVGLPLGDDALRAFINDMFTAGGATWQAIYDETLGLSGTVVDQPPVDAY
;
A
#
# COMPACT_ATOMS: atom_id res chain seq x y z
N MET A 1 -63.01 11.93 -19.67
CA MET A 1 -63.52 13.02 -18.82
C MET A 1 -62.29 13.76 -18.30
N ARG A 2 -61.86 14.77 -18.91
CA ARG A 2 -62.06 16.22 -18.85
C ARG A 2 -62.22 16.75 -17.42
N LYS A 3 -61.20 17.54 -16.97
CA LYS A 3 -61.21 18.93 -16.47
C LYS A 3 -59.84 19.19 -15.82
N LYS A 4 -58.94 19.99 -16.33
CA LYS A 4 -58.81 21.45 -16.53
C LYS A 4 -58.53 22.24 -15.24
N LEU A 5 -57.33 22.86 -15.27
CA LEU A 5 -56.91 24.24 -14.94
C LEU A 5 -57.02 24.70 -13.47
N SER A 6 -55.93 25.25 -12.91
CA SER A 6 -55.69 26.71 -12.95
C SER A 6 -54.31 27.08 -12.42
N LEU A 7 -53.65 27.96 -13.15
CA LEU A 7 -52.51 28.80 -12.76
C LEU A 7 -52.94 29.83 -11.69
N ILE A 8 -52.03 30.17 -10.76
CA ILE A 8 -51.92 31.54 -10.26
C ILE A 8 -50.42 31.85 -10.08
N ALA A 9 -49.95 32.83 -10.84
CA ALA A 9 -48.71 33.56 -10.68
C ALA A 9 -48.99 34.79 -9.81
N VAL A 10 -48.10 35.10 -8.86
CA VAL A 10 -47.99 36.43 -8.27
C VAL A 10 -46.53 36.79 -8.18
N ALA A 11 -46.19 37.84 -8.92
CA ALA A 11 -44.95 38.60 -8.83
C ALA A 11 -45.18 39.84 -7.95
N ALA A 12 -44.11 40.27 -7.25
CA ALA A 12 -43.85 41.68 -6.91
C ALA A 12 -42.55 41.77 -6.10
N THR A 13 -41.49 42.29 -6.68
CA THR A 13 -40.88 43.64 -6.64
C THR A 13 -40.20 43.98 -5.33
N ALA A 14 -38.91 44.00 -5.35
CA ALA A 14 -37.92 45.08 -5.44
C ALA A 14 -37.95 46.14 -4.33
N THR A 15 -36.87 46.37 -3.66
CA THR A 15 -36.29 47.71 -3.42
C THR A 15 -34.83 47.70 -3.01
N LEU A 16 -34.06 48.50 -3.70
CA LEU A 16 -32.71 49.00 -3.48
C LEU A 16 -32.63 49.91 -2.24
N LEU A 17 -31.40 50.14 -1.73
CA LEU A 17 -30.69 51.41 -1.52
C LEU A 17 -29.48 51.20 -0.60
N LEU A 18 -28.31 51.45 -1.09
CA LEU A 18 -27.34 52.59 -1.10
C LEU A 18 -26.41 52.58 0.13
N ALA A 19 -25.18 52.29 -0.08
CA ALA A 19 -24.01 53.14 -0.34
C ALA A 19 -23.43 53.87 0.87
N ALA A 20 -22.17 53.59 1.16
CA ALA A 20 -21.22 54.62 1.63
C ALA A 20 -19.80 54.23 1.23
N CYS A 21 -19.18 55.09 0.50
CA CYS A 21 -17.77 55.09 0.07
C CYS A 21 -16.84 55.37 1.23
N SER A 22 -15.64 54.74 1.20
CA SER A 22 -14.43 55.43 1.64
C SER A 22 -13.24 54.93 0.85
N THR A 23 -12.52 55.86 0.37
CA THR A 23 -11.40 55.93 -0.55
C THR A 23 -10.13 55.25 -0.07
N GLY A 24 -9.40 54.66 -1.01
CA GLY A 24 -7.93 54.81 -1.08
C GLY A 24 -7.10 53.57 -1.14
N GLY A 25 -6.41 53.33 -2.26
CA GLY A 25 -5.20 52.50 -2.31
C GLY A 25 -5.23 51.46 -3.42
N ASN A 26 -4.63 51.82 -4.50
CA ASN A 26 -4.30 51.03 -5.69
C ASN A 26 -3.28 49.93 -5.33
N ASP A 27 -3.58 48.67 -5.61
CA ASP A 27 -2.57 47.77 -6.18
C ASP A 27 -3.28 46.59 -6.84
N THR A 28 -3.08 46.50 -8.12
CA THR A 28 -3.46 45.36 -8.98
C THR A 28 -2.47 44.23 -8.74
N THR A 29 -2.92 43.17 -8.12
CA THR A 29 -2.35 41.83 -8.35
C THR A 29 -3.47 40.91 -8.77
N ASP A 30 -3.33 40.47 -10.00
CA ASP A 30 -4.10 39.45 -10.67
C ASP A 30 -3.82 38.11 -9.97
N ASP A 31 -4.67 37.73 -9.03
CA ASP A 31 -4.60 36.45 -8.35
C ASP A 31 -5.45 35.45 -9.15
N THR A 32 -4.80 34.86 -10.15
CA THR A 32 -5.29 33.62 -10.75
C THR A 32 -5.13 32.53 -9.68
N ALA A 33 -6.16 32.33 -8.88
CA ALA A 33 -6.24 31.18 -7.99
C ALA A 33 -6.34 29.90 -8.85
N GLY A 34 -5.19 29.36 -9.22
CA GLY A 34 -5.05 27.97 -9.54
C GLY A 34 -5.30 27.19 -8.24
N GLY A 35 -6.42 26.50 -8.15
CA GLY A 35 -6.68 25.54 -7.09
C GLY A 35 -5.71 24.38 -7.25
N GLY A 36 -4.52 24.52 -6.67
CA GLY A 36 -3.67 23.38 -6.36
C GLY A 36 -4.27 22.71 -5.14
N GLU A 37 -4.73 21.47 -5.30
CA GLU A 37 -4.98 20.60 -4.16
C GLU A 37 -3.66 20.54 -3.38
N THR A 38 -3.64 21.10 -2.17
CA THR A 38 -2.53 20.92 -1.26
C THR A 38 -2.50 19.43 -0.92
N SER A 39 -1.56 18.71 -1.50
CA SER A 39 -1.20 17.37 -1.07
C SER A 39 -1.00 17.39 0.44
N THR A 40 -1.73 16.57 1.15
CA THR A 40 -1.56 16.35 2.59
C THR A 40 -0.41 15.38 2.87
N ALA A 41 0.26 14.87 1.84
CA ALA A 41 1.37 13.95 1.97
C ALA A 41 2.49 14.54 2.84
N PRO A 42 3.09 13.75 3.75
CA PRO A 42 4.14 14.24 4.67
C PRO A 42 5.52 14.40 3.99
N TYR A 43 5.55 14.42 2.66
CA TYR A 43 6.75 14.58 1.84
C TYR A 43 6.48 15.50 0.65
N GLU A 44 7.53 16.11 0.14
CA GLU A 44 7.48 16.95 -1.05
C GLU A 44 8.16 16.25 -2.23
N VAL A 45 7.75 16.61 -3.45
CA VAL A 45 8.43 16.13 -4.66
C VAL A 45 9.78 16.83 -4.78
N ALA A 46 10.85 16.05 -4.81
CA ALA A 46 12.20 16.57 -4.94
C ALA A 46 12.43 17.21 -6.31
N THR A 47 13.25 18.25 -6.36
CA THR A 47 13.65 18.93 -7.60
C THR A 47 15.13 18.69 -7.88
N ASP A 48 15.49 18.73 -9.15
CA ASP A 48 16.89 18.62 -9.61
C ASP A 48 17.59 17.32 -9.13
N VAL A 49 16.84 16.20 -9.04
CA VAL A 49 17.39 14.91 -8.67
C VAL A 49 18.31 14.39 -9.76
N SER A 50 19.50 13.96 -9.37
CA SER A 50 20.48 13.31 -10.26
C SER A 50 21.03 12.08 -9.56
N LEU A 51 20.93 10.93 -10.19
CA LEU A 51 21.37 9.65 -9.65
C LEU A 51 22.31 8.97 -10.64
N GLU A 52 23.59 9.38 -10.58
CA GLU A 52 24.63 8.85 -11.48
C GLU A 52 24.81 7.34 -11.25
N GLY A 53 24.78 6.56 -12.33
CA GLY A 53 25.02 5.13 -12.29
C GLY A 53 23.77 4.27 -12.04
N SER A 54 22.58 4.87 -12.05
CA SER A 54 21.32 4.12 -11.98
C SER A 54 20.66 4.03 -13.35
N PRO A 55 20.73 2.88 -14.04
CA PRO A 55 20.06 2.70 -15.33
C PRO A 55 18.54 2.74 -15.18
N THR A 56 18.01 2.33 -14.04
CA THR A 56 16.56 2.38 -13.75
C THR A 56 16.07 3.82 -13.64
N PHE A 57 16.80 4.67 -12.90
CA PHE A 57 16.48 6.09 -12.78
C PHE A 57 16.57 6.81 -14.14
N ASP A 58 17.60 6.53 -14.93
CA ASP A 58 17.75 7.09 -16.28
C ASP A 58 16.57 6.71 -17.19
N ALA A 59 16.08 5.47 -17.08
CA ALA A 59 14.91 5.00 -17.81
C ALA A 59 13.63 5.72 -17.37
N MET A 60 13.38 5.89 -16.07
CA MET A 60 12.26 6.63 -15.53
C MET A 60 12.25 8.10 -15.99
N VAL A 61 13.42 8.76 -15.93
CA VAL A 61 13.57 10.15 -16.39
C VAL A 61 13.31 10.26 -17.91
N THR A 62 13.81 9.32 -18.69
CA THR A 62 13.59 9.28 -20.15
C THR A 62 12.11 9.07 -20.51
N ALA A 63 11.42 8.23 -19.74
CA ALA A 63 9.98 7.96 -19.92
C ALA A 63 9.10 9.08 -19.38
N ASP A 64 9.63 9.98 -18.55
CA ASP A 64 8.87 10.95 -17.75
C ASP A 64 7.75 10.27 -16.93
N GLN A 65 8.03 9.07 -16.41
CA GLN A 65 7.09 8.21 -15.71
C GLN A 65 7.83 7.20 -14.85
N VAL A 66 7.20 6.78 -13.75
CA VAL A 66 7.65 5.67 -12.91
C VAL A 66 6.57 4.59 -12.82
N ARG A 67 6.95 3.34 -13.12
CA ARG A 67 6.07 2.17 -13.03
C ARG A 67 6.37 1.41 -11.75
N ILE A 68 5.37 1.34 -10.87
CA ILE A 68 5.55 0.76 -9.54
C ILE A 68 4.67 -0.49 -9.43
N GLY A 69 5.31 -1.64 -9.18
CA GLY A 69 4.58 -2.85 -8.84
C GLY A 69 4.04 -2.77 -7.41
N VAL A 70 2.76 -3.07 -7.24
CA VAL A 70 2.06 -2.97 -5.94
C VAL A 70 1.07 -4.10 -5.73
N LYS A 71 0.50 -4.17 -4.53
CA LYS A 71 -0.70 -4.94 -4.21
C LYS A 71 -1.96 -4.09 -4.34
N GLU A 72 -3.11 -4.75 -4.54
CA GLU A 72 -4.42 -4.09 -4.59
C GLU A 72 -5.45 -4.71 -3.65
N ASP A 73 -5.12 -5.85 -3.05
CA ASP A 73 -6.03 -6.68 -2.27
C ASP A 73 -5.76 -6.66 -0.77
N GLN A 74 -4.81 -5.84 -0.28
CA GLN A 74 -4.36 -5.85 1.11
C GLN A 74 -4.80 -4.58 1.84
N PRO A 75 -5.91 -4.62 2.60
CA PRO A 75 -6.43 -3.46 3.34
C PRO A 75 -5.40 -2.89 4.32
N GLY A 76 -5.24 -1.57 4.31
CA GLY A 76 -4.27 -0.85 5.14
C GLY A 76 -2.83 -0.86 4.63
N LEU A 77 -2.49 -1.69 3.62
CA LEU A 77 -1.15 -1.83 3.03
C LEU A 77 -1.14 -1.42 1.55
N GLY A 78 -1.62 -2.28 0.67
CA GLY A 78 -1.79 -2.00 -0.75
C GLY A 78 -3.20 -2.37 -1.19
N PHE A 79 -4.11 -1.38 -1.20
CA PHE A 79 -5.52 -1.60 -1.43
C PHE A 79 -6.09 -0.70 -2.52
N LEU A 80 -6.86 -1.29 -3.44
CA LEU A 80 -7.64 -0.58 -4.44
C LEU A 80 -9.12 -0.68 -4.10
N ASP A 81 -9.75 0.44 -3.80
CA ASP A 81 -11.19 0.50 -3.71
C ASP A 81 -11.81 0.44 -5.12
N ALA A 82 -12.44 -0.69 -5.43
CA ALA A 82 -13.03 -0.92 -6.75
C ALA A 82 -14.20 0.02 -7.07
N ALA A 83 -14.84 0.63 -6.07
CA ALA A 83 -15.97 1.54 -6.26
C ALA A 83 -15.51 2.96 -6.61
N THR A 84 -14.43 3.43 -6.00
CA THR A 84 -13.88 4.78 -6.19
C THR A 84 -12.69 4.82 -7.14
N GLY A 85 -11.96 3.69 -7.28
CA GLY A 85 -10.68 3.61 -7.97
C GLY A 85 -9.52 4.18 -7.15
N GLU A 86 -9.75 4.52 -5.90
CA GLU A 86 -8.74 5.06 -5.00
C GLU A 86 -7.79 3.96 -4.51
N ARG A 87 -6.50 4.27 -4.47
CA ARG A 87 -5.44 3.40 -3.96
C ARG A 87 -4.91 3.94 -2.65
N THR A 88 -5.03 3.16 -1.58
CA THR A 88 -4.68 3.55 -0.22
C THR A 88 -3.86 2.49 0.50
N GLY A 89 -3.13 2.91 1.53
CA GLY A 89 -2.42 2.04 2.46
C GLY A 89 -0.94 2.33 2.56
N PHE A 90 -0.32 1.77 3.58
CA PHE A 90 1.05 2.04 3.98
C PHE A 90 2.07 1.79 2.86
N ASP A 91 1.98 0.65 2.18
CA ASP A 91 2.89 0.30 1.09
C ASP A 91 2.77 1.27 -0.09
N LEU A 92 1.53 1.72 -0.39
CA LEU A 92 1.31 2.70 -1.45
C LEU A 92 1.88 4.08 -1.10
N GLU A 93 1.78 4.50 0.16
CA GLU A 93 2.41 5.75 0.61
C GLU A 93 3.94 5.66 0.62
N ILE A 94 4.51 4.51 1.02
CA ILE A 94 5.96 4.26 0.85
C ILE A 94 6.35 4.32 -0.64
N ALA A 95 5.57 3.73 -1.53
CA ALA A 95 5.82 3.76 -2.96
C ALA A 95 5.80 5.19 -3.53
N ARG A 96 4.82 6.00 -3.13
CA ARG A 96 4.70 7.42 -3.49
C ARG A 96 5.86 8.24 -2.92
N TRP A 97 6.25 8.00 -1.68
CA TRP A 97 7.38 8.70 -1.06
C TRP A 97 8.69 8.42 -1.79
N VAL A 98 8.94 7.19 -2.21
CA VAL A 98 10.08 6.85 -3.06
C VAL A 98 10.02 7.61 -4.38
N ALA A 99 8.87 7.60 -5.07
CA ALA A 99 8.69 8.34 -6.33
C ALA A 99 8.91 9.84 -6.16
N ALA A 100 8.32 10.44 -5.13
CA ALA A 100 8.49 11.87 -4.83
C ALA A 100 9.95 12.24 -4.53
N SER A 101 10.66 11.39 -3.79
CA SER A 101 12.08 11.58 -3.49
C SER A 101 12.97 11.47 -4.74
N LEU A 102 12.54 10.68 -5.74
CA LEU A 102 13.17 10.58 -7.06
C LEU A 102 12.75 11.71 -8.02
N GLY A 103 11.88 12.63 -7.59
CA GLY A 103 11.43 13.78 -8.39
C GLY A 103 10.18 13.55 -9.22
N PHE A 104 9.43 12.47 -8.99
CA PHE A 104 8.20 12.15 -9.72
C PHE A 104 6.97 12.51 -8.88
N SER A 105 6.11 13.38 -9.43
CA SER A 105 4.80 13.71 -8.85
C SER A 105 3.79 12.59 -9.10
N GLU A 106 2.67 12.62 -8.36
CA GLU A 106 1.64 11.57 -8.43
C GLU A 106 1.13 11.28 -9.85
N ASP A 107 1.00 12.32 -10.67
CA ASP A 107 0.57 12.20 -12.08
C ASP A 107 1.59 11.49 -12.99
N LYS A 108 2.81 11.25 -12.51
CA LYS A 108 3.87 10.50 -13.19
C LYS A 108 3.96 9.04 -12.72
N ILE A 109 3.15 8.64 -11.76
CA ILE A 109 3.17 7.29 -11.21
C ILE A 109 2.16 6.41 -11.96
N GLU A 110 2.64 5.25 -12.42
CA GLU A 110 1.80 4.15 -12.90
C GLU A 110 1.89 2.99 -11.91
N PHE A 111 0.81 2.72 -11.19
CA PHE A 111 0.71 1.55 -10.33
C PHE A 111 0.28 0.32 -11.11
N ILE A 112 1.04 -0.75 -11.01
CA ILE A 112 0.81 -2.03 -11.70
C ILE A 112 0.60 -3.12 -10.65
N ALA A 113 -0.59 -3.74 -10.65
CA ALA A 113 -0.90 -4.83 -9.75
C ALA A 113 -0.09 -6.08 -10.11
N ILE A 114 0.74 -6.54 -9.18
CA ILE A 114 1.59 -7.72 -9.38
C ILE A 114 1.36 -8.73 -8.25
N PRO A 115 0.84 -9.92 -8.55
CA PRO A 115 0.72 -11.00 -7.59
C PRO A 115 2.05 -11.46 -7.00
N SER A 116 2.00 -12.10 -5.82
CA SER A 116 3.22 -12.53 -5.10
C SER A 116 4.11 -13.46 -5.91
N ALA A 117 3.55 -14.31 -6.74
CA ALA A 117 4.31 -15.25 -7.58
C ALA A 117 5.08 -14.59 -8.72
N ASN A 118 4.71 -13.37 -9.12
CA ASN A 118 5.22 -12.72 -10.33
C ASN A 118 6.17 -11.55 -10.02
N ARG A 119 6.44 -11.24 -8.74
CA ARG A 119 7.23 -10.05 -8.33
C ARG A 119 8.64 -10.06 -8.89
N GLU A 120 9.36 -11.17 -8.71
CA GLU A 120 10.73 -11.31 -9.22
C GLU A 120 10.77 -11.18 -10.74
N SER A 121 9.86 -11.87 -11.47
CA SER A 121 9.83 -11.81 -12.93
C SER A 121 9.46 -10.43 -13.46
N ALA A 122 8.53 -9.72 -12.83
CA ALA A 122 8.14 -8.37 -13.23
C ALA A 122 9.31 -7.38 -13.12
N ILE A 123 10.12 -7.48 -12.05
CA ILE A 123 11.32 -6.65 -11.88
C ILE A 123 12.39 -7.05 -12.91
N VAL A 124 12.69 -8.35 -13.04
CA VAL A 124 13.72 -8.87 -13.96
C VAL A 124 13.42 -8.53 -15.41
N ASN A 125 12.15 -8.58 -15.80
CA ASN A 125 11.72 -8.26 -17.18
C ASN A 125 11.64 -6.75 -17.44
N GLY A 126 11.71 -5.90 -16.40
CA GLY A 126 11.51 -4.47 -16.54
C GLY A 126 10.04 -4.09 -16.78
N ASP A 127 9.10 -4.92 -16.34
CA ASP A 127 7.66 -4.60 -16.39
C ASP A 127 7.35 -3.46 -15.40
N VAL A 128 8.11 -3.39 -14.31
CA VAL A 128 8.08 -2.33 -13.29
C VAL A 128 9.50 -1.81 -13.04
N ASP A 129 9.60 -0.56 -12.58
CA ASP A 129 10.89 0.06 -12.26
C ASP A 129 11.33 -0.28 -10.83
N TYR A 130 10.35 -0.42 -9.92
CA TYR A 130 10.53 -1.01 -8.60
C TYR A 130 9.20 -1.59 -8.07
N TYR A 131 9.27 -2.31 -6.97
CA TYR A 131 8.11 -2.97 -6.37
C TYR A 131 7.99 -2.66 -4.87
N VAL A 132 6.80 -2.25 -4.43
CA VAL A 132 6.45 -2.03 -3.01
C VAL A 132 5.13 -2.73 -2.71
N GLY A 133 5.15 -3.77 -1.90
CA GLY A 133 3.93 -4.53 -1.61
C GLY A 133 4.22 -5.77 -0.78
N THR A 134 4.34 -5.62 0.55
CA THR A 134 4.57 -6.70 1.52
C THR A 134 5.64 -7.69 1.04
N TYR A 135 6.78 -7.15 0.62
CA TYR A 135 7.81 -7.93 -0.07
C TYR A 135 8.94 -8.32 0.85
N SER A 136 8.80 -9.48 1.50
CA SER A 136 9.82 -10.01 2.42
C SER A 136 11.17 -10.18 1.73
N ILE A 137 12.19 -9.58 2.31
CA ILE A 137 13.59 -9.72 1.92
C ILE A 137 14.05 -11.12 2.26
N THR A 138 14.52 -11.87 1.27
CA THR A 138 15.09 -13.22 1.48
C THR A 138 16.34 -13.43 0.63
N ASP A 139 17.26 -14.26 1.10
CA ASP A 139 18.48 -14.59 0.36
C ASP A 139 18.17 -15.23 -0.99
N LYS A 140 17.11 -16.03 -1.09
CA LYS A 140 16.66 -16.61 -2.34
C LYS A 140 16.26 -15.53 -3.37
N ARG A 141 15.51 -14.51 -2.94
CA ARG A 141 15.10 -13.40 -3.81
C ARG A 141 16.26 -12.51 -4.21
N LYS A 142 17.20 -12.27 -3.28
CA LYS A 142 18.45 -11.52 -3.54
C LYS A 142 19.33 -12.15 -4.62
N THR A 143 19.11 -13.41 -5.01
CA THR A 143 19.82 -14.01 -6.16
C THR A 143 19.28 -13.54 -7.51
N GLN A 144 18.11 -12.88 -7.56
CA GLN A 144 17.43 -12.48 -8.79
C GLN A 144 17.19 -10.98 -8.88
N ILE A 145 17.00 -10.32 -7.74
CA ILE A 145 16.70 -8.89 -7.62
C ILE A 145 17.44 -8.31 -6.41
N ASP A 146 17.50 -7.00 -6.33
CA ASP A 146 17.97 -6.30 -5.13
C ASP A 146 16.82 -5.78 -4.28
N PHE A 147 17.13 -5.41 -3.03
CA PHE A 147 16.20 -4.78 -2.10
C PHE A 147 16.81 -3.55 -1.44
N ALA A 148 16.02 -2.51 -1.27
CA ALA A 148 16.28 -1.44 -0.32
C ALA A 148 15.38 -1.58 0.91
N GLY A 149 15.84 -1.18 2.08
CA GLY A 149 15.12 -1.30 3.35
C GLY A 149 15.82 -2.18 4.37
N PRO A 150 15.09 -2.83 5.32
CA PRO A 150 13.64 -2.93 5.34
C PRO A 150 12.95 -1.59 5.68
N TYR A 151 11.73 -1.41 5.17
CA TYR A 151 10.89 -0.27 5.55
C TYR A 151 9.84 -0.64 6.60
N PHE A 152 9.57 -1.94 6.81
CA PHE A 152 8.63 -2.45 7.81
C PHE A 152 9.05 -3.85 8.26
N ILE A 153 8.70 -4.24 9.50
CA ILE A 153 8.90 -5.58 10.03
C ILE A 153 7.60 -6.07 10.65
N THR A 154 7.23 -7.28 10.31
CA THR A 154 6.09 -8.02 10.86
C THR A 154 6.46 -9.49 11.04
N GLY A 155 5.49 -10.37 11.23
CA GLY A 155 5.70 -11.81 11.26
C GLY A 155 4.48 -12.54 10.75
N GLN A 156 4.64 -13.81 10.39
CA GLN A 156 3.55 -14.66 9.94
C GLN A 156 2.55 -14.90 11.07
N GLY A 157 1.26 -14.76 10.77
CA GLY A 157 0.15 -14.97 11.69
C GLY A 157 -0.92 -15.90 11.10
N ILE A 158 -2.04 -16.00 11.78
CA ILE A 158 -3.16 -16.86 11.42
C ILE A 158 -4.47 -16.07 11.53
N LEU A 159 -5.28 -16.12 10.47
CA LEU A 159 -6.65 -15.60 10.43
C LEU A 159 -7.60 -16.77 10.36
N VAL A 160 -8.63 -16.74 11.21
CA VAL A 160 -9.68 -17.75 11.26
C VAL A 160 -11.07 -17.11 11.26
N ALA A 161 -12.09 -17.91 11.03
CA ALA A 161 -13.46 -17.48 11.26
C ALA A 161 -13.64 -17.04 12.73
N ALA A 162 -14.38 -15.96 12.98
CA ALA A 162 -14.61 -15.45 14.35
C ALA A 162 -15.22 -16.49 15.29
N SER A 163 -15.97 -17.44 14.74
CA SER A 163 -16.59 -18.55 15.46
C SER A 163 -15.66 -19.73 15.75
N ASP A 164 -14.45 -19.78 15.14
CA ASP A 164 -13.49 -20.85 15.39
C ASP A 164 -12.78 -20.62 16.74
N ASP A 165 -12.90 -21.57 17.66
CA ASP A 165 -12.20 -21.57 18.95
C ASP A 165 -11.17 -22.71 19.04
N THR A 166 -10.92 -23.42 17.93
CA THR A 166 -10.04 -24.60 17.88
C THR A 166 -8.60 -24.25 17.49
N ILE A 167 -8.41 -23.25 16.63
CA ILE A 167 -7.09 -22.77 16.22
C ILE A 167 -6.73 -21.55 17.03
N LYS A 168 -5.61 -21.63 17.80
CA LYS A 168 -5.12 -20.55 18.67
C LYS A 168 -3.65 -20.21 18.42
N SER A 169 -2.93 -21.12 17.79
CA SER A 169 -1.53 -20.96 17.42
C SER A 169 -1.19 -21.82 16.20
N GLU A 170 0.01 -21.73 15.70
CA GLU A 170 0.54 -22.54 14.61
C GLU A 170 0.58 -24.03 14.92
N ASP A 171 0.67 -24.41 16.21
CA ASP A 171 0.65 -25.81 16.64
C ASP A 171 -0.71 -26.49 16.39
N ASP A 172 -1.80 -25.71 16.34
CA ASP A 172 -3.16 -26.21 16.11
C ASP A 172 -3.48 -26.41 14.63
N LEU A 173 -2.56 -26.08 13.71
CA LEU A 173 -2.77 -26.20 12.28
C LEU A 173 -2.61 -27.64 11.75
N VAL A 174 -2.05 -28.58 12.53
CA VAL A 174 -1.90 -29.96 12.13
C VAL A 174 -3.26 -30.63 11.82
N GLY A 175 -3.40 -31.17 10.62
CA GLY A 175 -4.64 -31.76 10.10
C GLY A 175 -5.67 -30.74 9.64
N LYS A 176 -5.30 -29.47 9.51
CA LYS A 176 -6.08 -28.36 8.98
C LYS A 176 -5.64 -28.02 7.56
N THR A 177 -6.54 -27.42 6.80
CA THR A 177 -6.25 -26.82 5.50
C THR A 177 -6.04 -25.34 5.67
N VAL A 178 -4.84 -24.84 5.38
CA VAL A 178 -4.52 -23.42 5.43
C VAL A 178 -4.31 -22.84 4.05
N CYS A 179 -4.80 -21.62 3.83
CA CYS A 179 -4.61 -20.90 2.59
C CYS A 179 -3.56 -19.81 2.72
N SER A 180 -2.77 -19.62 1.65
CA SER A 180 -1.90 -18.44 1.50
C SER A 180 -1.69 -18.13 0.02
N ALA A 181 -1.12 -16.96 -0.28
CA ALA A 181 -0.86 -16.58 -1.65
C ALA A 181 0.31 -17.37 -2.26
N THR A 182 0.13 -17.83 -3.49
CA THR A 182 1.18 -18.50 -4.28
C THR A 182 2.44 -17.63 -4.34
N GLY A 183 3.61 -18.23 -4.07
CA GLY A 183 4.91 -17.53 -4.12
C GLY A 183 5.20 -16.63 -2.91
N SER A 184 4.36 -16.68 -1.88
CA SER A 184 4.61 -15.98 -0.61
C SER A 184 5.61 -16.76 0.28
N THR A 185 6.28 -16.05 1.20
CA THR A 185 7.10 -16.67 2.26
C THR A 185 6.27 -17.48 3.23
N PRO A 186 5.07 -17.02 3.66
CA PRO A 186 4.23 -17.79 4.59
C PRO A 186 3.83 -19.18 4.09
N ILE A 187 3.44 -19.34 2.81
CA ILE A 187 3.08 -20.68 2.32
C ILE A 187 4.28 -21.60 2.25
N GLN A 188 5.46 -21.06 1.90
CA GLN A 188 6.68 -21.84 1.89
C GLN A 188 7.08 -22.27 3.31
N ASN A 189 6.94 -21.37 4.30
CA ASN A 189 7.21 -21.68 5.71
C ASN A 189 6.33 -22.82 6.23
N ILE A 190 5.03 -22.81 5.89
CA ILE A 190 4.13 -23.91 6.29
C ILE A 190 4.61 -25.24 5.69
N ARG A 191 4.93 -25.26 4.40
CA ARG A 191 5.39 -26.49 3.72
C ARG A 191 6.69 -27.06 4.26
N ASP A 192 7.62 -26.17 4.62
CA ASP A 192 8.95 -26.57 5.06
C ASP A 192 8.97 -26.98 6.54
N ASN A 193 8.16 -26.35 7.39
CA ASN A 193 8.31 -26.42 8.83
C ASN A 193 7.11 -27.02 9.58
N TYR A 194 5.94 -27.16 8.93
CA TYR A 194 4.72 -27.63 9.59
C TYR A 194 4.14 -28.90 8.91
N PRO A 195 4.81 -30.06 9.07
CA PRO A 195 4.35 -31.30 8.44
C PRO A 195 2.98 -31.73 8.99
N GLY A 196 2.08 -32.10 8.10
CA GLY A 196 0.71 -32.52 8.46
C GLY A 196 -0.30 -31.37 8.40
N VAL A 197 0.11 -30.19 7.95
CA VAL A 197 -0.79 -29.10 7.54
C VAL A 197 -1.04 -29.22 6.03
N ASP A 198 -2.30 -29.27 5.62
CA ASP A 198 -2.68 -29.23 4.21
C ASP A 198 -2.67 -27.76 3.73
N THR A 199 -2.16 -27.52 2.52
CA THR A 199 -2.05 -26.16 1.97
C THR A 199 -2.87 -25.98 0.72
N GLU A 200 -3.64 -24.89 0.66
CA GLU A 200 -4.30 -24.38 -0.52
C GLU A 200 -3.65 -23.05 -0.93
N GLU A 201 -3.55 -22.80 -2.23
CA GLU A 201 -2.91 -21.57 -2.74
C GLU A 201 -3.81 -20.88 -3.75
N PHE A 202 -3.96 -19.57 -3.57
CA PHE A 202 -4.56 -18.70 -4.57
C PHE A 202 -3.59 -17.60 -5.01
N GLU A 203 -3.97 -16.87 -6.04
CA GLU A 203 -3.15 -15.76 -6.58
C GLU A 203 -3.07 -14.59 -5.60
N THR A 204 -4.18 -14.33 -4.87
CA THR A 204 -4.31 -13.20 -3.93
C THR A 204 -4.76 -13.69 -2.54
N TYR A 205 -4.52 -12.87 -1.51
CA TYR A 205 -5.01 -13.17 -0.16
C TYR A 205 -6.52 -12.96 -0.03
N SER A 206 -7.09 -12.04 -0.80
CA SER A 206 -8.56 -11.87 -0.85
C SER A 206 -9.27 -13.16 -1.24
N LEU A 207 -8.75 -13.91 -2.21
CA LEU A 207 -9.29 -15.23 -2.58
C LEU A 207 -9.15 -16.26 -1.44
N CYS A 208 -8.07 -16.20 -0.66
CA CYS A 208 -7.93 -17.04 0.53
C CYS A 208 -8.98 -16.69 1.61
N VAL A 209 -9.25 -15.38 1.80
CA VAL A 209 -10.27 -14.91 2.75
C VAL A 209 -11.67 -15.31 2.31
N ASP A 210 -11.96 -15.23 1.01
CA ASP A 210 -13.22 -15.73 0.45
C ASP A 210 -13.37 -17.24 0.70
N ALA A 211 -12.32 -18.03 0.47
CA ALA A 211 -12.31 -19.47 0.74
C ALA A 211 -12.50 -19.80 2.25
N LEU A 212 -11.96 -18.98 3.15
CA LEU A 212 -12.18 -19.10 4.59
C LEU A 212 -13.64 -18.80 4.95
N ASN A 213 -14.20 -17.72 4.43
CA ASN A 213 -15.60 -17.35 4.65
C ASN A 213 -16.59 -18.40 4.11
N ASP A 214 -16.23 -19.05 2.99
CA ASP A 214 -17.00 -20.14 2.39
C ASP A 214 -16.80 -21.50 3.11
N GLY A 215 -15.90 -21.59 4.09
CA GLY A 215 -15.57 -22.81 4.82
C GLY A 215 -14.82 -23.84 3.97
N GLN A 216 -14.14 -23.41 2.92
CA GLN A 216 -13.32 -24.29 2.06
C GLN A 216 -11.95 -24.56 2.66
N VAL A 217 -11.46 -23.63 3.51
CA VAL A 217 -10.22 -23.75 4.28
C VAL A 217 -10.49 -23.43 5.74
N ASP A 218 -9.65 -23.94 6.65
CA ASP A 218 -9.79 -23.74 8.10
C ASP A 218 -9.16 -22.40 8.55
N ALA A 219 -8.13 -21.94 7.85
CA ALA A 219 -7.42 -20.71 8.19
C ALA A 219 -6.76 -20.07 6.95
N VAL A 220 -6.49 -18.78 7.04
CA VAL A 220 -5.55 -18.07 6.17
C VAL A 220 -4.29 -17.76 6.95
N THR A 221 -3.13 -18.04 6.38
CA THR A 221 -1.84 -17.70 6.99
C THR A 221 -1.04 -16.79 6.08
N THR A 222 -0.62 -15.68 6.61
CA THR A 222 0.29 -14.72 5.98
C THR A 222 0.80 -13.76 7.06
N ASP A 223 1.44 -12.68 6.66
CA ASP A 223 1.98 -11.68 7.58
C ASP A 223 0.86 -11.02 8.39
N GLN A 224 1.06 -10.92 9.69
CA GLN A 224 0.03 -10.45 10.63
C GLN A 224 -0.52 -9.07 10.25
N ALA A 225 0.32 -8.18 9.72
CA ALA A 225 -0.12 -6.87 9.26
C ALA A 225 -1.20 -6.96 8.16
N ILE A 226 -1.08 -7.94 7.24
CA ILE A 226 -2.08 -8.21 6.20
C ILE A 226 -3.38 -8.74 6.84
N LEU A 227 -3.25 -9.70 7.76
CA LEU A 227 -4.39 -10.34 8.42
C LEU A 227 -5.21 -9.36 9.27
N ILE A 228 -4.54 -8.44 9.96
CA ILE A 228 -5.20 -7.37 10.73
C ILE A 228 -6.06 -6.51 9.81
N GLY A 229 -5.58 -6.19 8.61
CA GLY A 229 -6.34 -5.43 7.61
C GLY A 229 -7.65 -6.12 7.22
N TYR A 230 -7.62 -7.42 6.95
CA TYR A 230 -8.82 -8.19 6.64
C TYR A 230 -9.77 -8.34 7.85
N ALA A 231 -9.23 -8.63 9.04
CA ALA A 231 -10.04 -8.72 10.25
C ALA A 231 -10.71 -7.39 10.61
N ALA A 232 -10.05 -6.25 10.31
CA ALA A 232 -10.63 -4.92 10.52
C ALA A 232 -11.76 -4.60 9.53
N GLN A 233 -11.73 -5.16 8.32
CA GLN A 233 -12.81 -5.00 7.34
C GLN A 233 -14.05 -5.85 7.68
N ASP A 234 -13.85 -7.01 8.29
CA ASP A 234 -14.95 -7.94 8.61
C ASP A 234 -14.81 -8.52 10.06
N PRO A 235 -14.89 -7.66 11.09
CA PRO A 235 -14.64 -8.05 12.48
C PRO A 235 -15.70 -8.99 13.05
N ASP A 236 -16.88 -9.06 12.45
CA ASP A 236 -17.93 -9.95 12.87
C ASP A 236 -17.69 -11.41 12.43
N ASN A 237 -16.96 -11.61 11.34
CA ASN A 237 -16.73 -12.93 10.74
C ASN A 237 -15.27 -13.42 10.84
N LEU A 238 -14.30 -12.53 11.05
CA LEU A 238 -12.89 -12.84 11.04
C LEU A 238 -12.16 -12.40 12.31
N LYS A 239 -11.16 -13.18 12.72
CA LYS A 239 -10.24 -12.80 13.81
C LYS A 239 -8.83 -13.32 13.55
N VAL A 240 -7.83 -12.53 13.92
CA VAL A 240 -6.43 -12.96 14.01
C VAL A 240 -6.22 -13.69 15.34
N VAL A 241 -5.48 -14.80 15.31
CA VAL A 241 -5.21 -15.62 16.49
C VAL A 241 -3.71 -15.90 16.62
N GLY A 242 -3.26 -16.13 17.86
CA GLY A 242 -1.86 -16.44 18.17
C GLY A 242 -0.93 -15.25 18.06
N GLU A 243 0.35 -15.50 18.38
CA GLU A 243 1.44 -14.55 18.20
C GLU A 243 2.09 -14.79 16.83
N PRO A 244 2.77 -13.81 16.25
CA PRO A 244 3.54 -14.03 15.03
C PRO A 244 4.63 -15.11 15.24
N PHE A 245 4.76 -16.01 14.28
CA PHE A 245 5.68 -17.16 14.37
C PHE A 245 6.79 -17.15 13.29
N SER A 246 7.03 -16.01 12.65
CA SER A 246 8.20 -15.72 11.82
C SER A 246 8.62 -14.27 11.95
N VAL A 247 9.66 -13.88 11.21
CA VAL A 247 10.05 -12.48 11.01
C VAL A 247 10.04 -12.19 9.52
N GLU A 248 9.23 -11.23 9.13
CA GLU A 248 9.08 -10.78 7.76
C GLU A 248 9.52 -9.32 7.64
N GLN A 249 10.62 -9.10 6.91
CA GLN A 249 11.20 -7.78 6.68
C GLN A 249 10.78 -7.29 5.29
N TYR A 250 9.97 -6.25 5.20
CA TYR A 250 9.54 -5.72 3.91
C TYR A 250 10.56 -4.76 3.33
N GLY A 251 10.93 -5.01 2.07
CA GLY A 251 11.82 -4.14 1.30
C GLY A 251 11.21 -3.70 -0.02
N VAL A 252 11.79 -2.65 -0.57
CA VAL A 252 11.53 -2.20 -1.94
C VAL A 252 12.34 -3.09 -2.88
N GLY A 253 11.65 -3.86 -3.74
CA GLY A 253 12.29 -4.71 -4.73
C GLY A 253 12.79 -3.90 -5.93
N LEU A 254 14.01 -4.13 -6.35
CA LEU A 254 14.74 -3.36 -7.36
C LEU A 254 15.41 -4.29 -8.39
N PRO A 255 15.69 -3.80 -9.62
CA PRO A 255 16.54 -4.53 -10.55
C PRO A 255 17.90 -4.86 -9.95
N LEU A 256 18.37 -6.08 -10.19
CA LEU A 256 19.64 -6.58 -9.67
C LEU A 256 20.81 -5.74 -10.19
N GLY A 257 21.67 -5.25 -9.29
CA GLY A 257 22.88 -4.50 -9.60
C GLY A 257 22.67 -3.00 -9.83
N ASP A 258 21.47 -2.46 -9.55
CA ASP A 258 21.27 -1.00 -9.50
C ASP A 258 21.62 -0.47 -8.11
N ASP A 259 22.91 -0.52 -7.79
CA ASP A 259 23.44 -0.13 -6.47
C ASP A 259 23.17 1.34 -6.14
N ALA A 260 23.13 2.21 -7.16
CA ALA A 260 22.89 3.63 -6.98
C ALA A 260 21.45 3.88 -6.53
N LEU A 261 20.46 3.26 -7.17
CA LEU A 261 19.05 3.37 -6.77
C LEU A 261 18.82 2.76 -5.38
N ARG A 262 19.42 1.59 -5.12
CA ARG A 262 19.35 0.94 -3.82
C ARG A 262 19.91 1.83 -2.71
N ALA A 263 21.09 2.40 -2.92
CA ALA A 263 21.72 3.30 -1.95
C ALA A 263 20.86 4.56 -1.70
N PHE A 264 20.34 5.15 -2.76
CA PHE A 264 19.46 6.33 -2.66
C PHE A 264 18.24 6.06 -1.78
N ILE A 265 17.52 4.94 -2.03
CA ILE A 265 16.33 4.59 -1.25
C ILE A 265 16.70 4.25 0.21
N ASN A 266 17.82 3.58 0.44
CA ASN A 266 18.31 3.30 1.79
C ASN A 266 18.65 4.57 2.56
N ASP A 267 19.30 5.54 1.91
CA ASP A 267 19.63 6.84 2.50
C ASP A 267 18.34 7.65 2.80
N MET A 268 17.37 7.60 1.89
CA MET A 268 16.05 8.20 2.08
C MET A 268 15.35 7.65 3.33
N PHE A 269 15.29 6.32 3.50
CA PHE A 269 14.71 5.70 4.69
C PHE A 269 15.48 6.07 5.95
N THR A 270 16.81 6.06 5.89
CA THR A 270 17.67 6.38 7.04
C THR A 270 17.48 7.82 7.52
N ALA A 271 17.35 8.77 6.60
CA ALA A 271 17.17 10.19 6.91
C ALA A 271 15.72 10.57 7.23
N GLY A 272 14.74 9.81 6.72
CA GLY A 272 13.34 10.19 6.65
C GLY A 272 12.44 9.68 7.77
N GLY A 273 12.98 9.38 8.97
CA GLY A 273 12.20 8.81 10.07
C GLY A 273 10.94 9.56 10.45
N ALA A 274 10.93 10.88 10.36
CA ALA A 274 9.74 11.69 10.62
C ALA A 274 8.65 11.50 9.54
N THR A 275 9.04 11.39 8.28
CA THR A 275 8.15 11.11 7.16
C THR A 275 7.57 9.70 7.27
N TRP A 276 8.42 8.71 7.55
CA TRP A 276 7.99 7.35 7.79
C TRP A 276 6.94 7.26 8.90
N GLN A 277 7.20 7.94 10.04
CA GLN A 277 6.29 7.95 11.17
C GLN A 277 4.94 8.58 10.81
N ALA A 278 4.96 9.69 10.06
CA ALA A 278 3.71 10.34 9.61
C ALA A 278 2.91 9.43 8.67
N ILE A 279 3.58 8.75 7.70
CA ILE A 279 2.93 7.76 6.84
C ILE A 279 2.33 6.62 7.67
N TYR A 280 3.09 6.11 8.65
CA TYR A 280 2.62 5.03 9.53
C TYR A 280 1.38 5.46 10.33
N ASP A 281 1.41 6.62 10.95
CA ASP A 281 0.33 7.13 11.80
C ASP A 281 -0.97 7.34 11.01
N GLU A 282 -0.87 7.76 9.74
CA GLU A 282 -2.01 7.98 8.84
C GLU A 282 -2.56 6.68 8.20
N THR A 283 -1.84 5.58 8.34
CA THR A 283 -2.20 4.29 7.73
C THR A 283 -2.32 3.18 8.76
N LEU A 284 -1.27 2.37 8.96
CA LEU A 284 -1.28 1.22 9.89
C LEU A 284 -1.43 1.63 11.35
N GLY A 285 -0.94 2.80 11.74
CA GLY A 285 -1.05 3.35 13.09
C GLY A 285 -2.49 3.59 13.54
N LEU A 286 -3.44 3.72 12.61
CA LEU A 286 -4.87 3.83 12.91
C LEU A 286 -5.42 2.59 13.64
N SER A 287 -4.74 1.45 13.56
CA SER A 287 -5.04 0.24 14.33
C SER A 287 -4.73 0.37 15.84
N GLY A 288 -4.04 1.45 16.23
CA GLY A 288 -3.58 1.69 17.61
C GLY A 288 -2.30 0.93 17.98
N THR A 289 -1.71 0.19 17.04
CA THR A 289 -0.41 -0.46 17.25
C THR A 289 0.69 0.59 17.08
N VAL A 290 1.68 0.58 17.96
CA VAL A 290 2.86 1.46 17.86
C VAL A 290 4.03 0.62 17.40
N VAL A 291 4.65 1.02 16.27
CA VAL A 291 5.81 0.36 15.68
C VAL A 291 6.83 1.45 15.32
N ASP A 292 8.08 1.22 15.64
CA ASP A 292 9.18 2.09 15.21
C ASP A 292 9.63 1.72 13.79
N GLN A 293 10.13 2.71 13.05
CA GLN A 293 10.78 2.44 11.77
C GLN A 293 11.96 1.49 11.98
N PRO A 294 12.06 0.38 11.23
CA PRO A 294 13.20 -0.51 11.33
C PRO A 294 14.47 0.17 10.80
N PRO A 295 15.65 -0.19 11.36
CA PRO A 295 16.90 0.23 10.77
C PRO A 295 17.09 -0.42 9.39
N VAL A 296 17.65 0.35 8.46
CA VAL A 296 18.01 -0.16 7.13
C VAL A 296 19.13 -1.19 7.26
N ASP A 297 18.98 -2.32 6.60
CA ASP A 297 19.99 -3.36 6.46
C ASP A 297 20.64 -3.26 5.07
N ALA A 298 21.61 -2.36 4.94
CA ALA A 298 22.37 -2.17 3.70
C ALA A 298 23.38 -3.30 3.52
N TYR A 299 23.32 -4.00 2.37
CA TYR A 299 24.23 -5.10 2.02
C TYR A 299 24.93 -4.85 0.69
#